data_332665968a03a6f038b9caf14b58095e
#
_entry.id   332665968a03a6f038b9caf14b58095e
#
_cell.length_a   1.000
_cell.length_b   1.000
_cell.length_c   1.000
_cell.angle_alpha   90.00
_cell.angle_beta   90.00
_cell.angle_gamma   90.00
#
_symmetry.space_group_name_H-M   'P 1'
#
loop_
_entity.id
_entity.type
_entity.pdbx_description
1 polymer ?
#
loop_
_entity_poly.entity_id
_entity_poly.type
_entity_poly.pdbx_seq_one_letter_code
_entity_poly.pdbx_strand_id
1 'polypeptide(L)'
;MGLPLSLEGIGKVLKLENQKMAEGKALIRYFCVPCKPTKANGGRMRNLPEHDPVKWSTFIAYNKRDVETEMAIQQKLSKFPVPDFLWEEYHLDQEINDRGIQLDMVLVEQAIAIDERSREELSAKMQQLTALENPNSVQQMKEWLTKHGLEVDSLDKKAVKELLKTAPPELAEVLELRRQLAKSSVKKYQTMQNAVCADGRARGMFQFYGANRSGRWAGRLIQLQNLPQNHMAHLEDARSLVRSGDYALLSALYDSVPEVLRTAFVPRDGYKFIVSDFSAIEARVLSFLAGESWRLKVFAENGDIYCASASAMFHVPVEKHGQNAHLRQKGKIAELALGYGGSVGALKSMGALEMGLAEEELQPLVDAWRTSNPNIVQLWWDVDNAVKTTVRQRLDTETHGIRFRYRSGMLFIVLPSGRQLCYVKPKMGTNKFGGES
;
A
#
# COMPACT_ATOMS: atom_id res chain seq x y z
N MET A 1 -8.72 -11.05 17.02
CA MET A 1 -8.88 -10.71 18.43
C MET A 1 -8.54 -9.27 18.82
N GLY A 2 -8.22 -8.37 17.92
CA GLY A 2 -7.90 -6.96 18.25
C GLY A 2 -6.69 -6.75 19.19
N LEU A 3 -5.84 -7.76 19.33
CA LEU A 3 -4.62 -7.68 20.11
C LEU A 3 -3.53 -6.92 19.33
N PRO A 4 -2.60 -6.21 20.02
CA PRO A 4 -1.43 -5.64 19.39
C PRO A 4 -0.61 -6.71 18.65
N LEU A 5 0.16 -6.31 17.62
CA LEU A 5 0.98 -7.26 16.85
C LEU A 5 2.36 -7.55 17.46
N SER A 6 2.78 -6.80 18.45
CA SER A 6 4.10 -7.00 19.08
C SER A 6 3.98 -7.83 20.35
N LEU A 7 4.97 -8.70 20.61
CA LEU A 7 5.10 -9.46 21.85
C LEU A 7 4.96 -8.56 23.09
N GLU A 8 5.63 -7.40 23.08
CA GLU A 8 5.54 -6.42 24.16
C GLU A 8 4.11 -5.91 24.35
N GLY A 9 3.44 -5.54 23.25
CA GLY A 9 2.07 -5.03 23.32
C GLY A 9 1.08 -6.08 23.81
N ILE A 10 1.17 -7.31 23.31
CA ILE A 10 0.33 -8.42 23.74
C ILE A 10 0.59 -8.75 25.22
N GLY A 11 1.88 -8.83 25.62
CA GLY A 11 2.25 -9.10 27.01
C GLY A 11 1.66 -8.10 28.00
N LYS A 12 1.67 -6.79 27.65
CA LYS A 12 1.04 -5.73 28.45
C LYS A 12 -0.48 -5.90 28.53
N VAL A 13 -1.15 -6.17 27.40
CA VAL A 13 -2.63 -6.35 27.35
C VAL A 13 -3.05 -7.58 28.13
N LEU A 14 -2.31 -8.69 28.02
CA LEU A 14 -2.58 -9.93 28.72
C LEU A 14 -2.06 -9.95 30.17
N LYS A 15 -1.39 -8.87 30.62
CA LYS A 15 -0.79 -8.72 31.95
C LYS A 15 0.10 -9.91 32.31
N LEU A 16 1.06 -10.22 31.41
CA LEU A 16 2.02 -11.27 31.67
C LEU A 16 3.05 -10.80 32.70
N GLU A 17 3.47 -11.70 33.58
CA GLU A 17 4.54 -11.44 34.57
C GLU A 17 5.89 -11.24 33.87
N ASN A 18 6.18 -12.08 32.89
CA ASN A 18 7.39 -12.01 32.08
C ASN A 18 7.15 -11.12 30.87
N GLN A 19 7.61 -9.88 30.93
CA GLN A 19 7.54 -8.95 29.82
C GLN A 19 8.87 -8.91 29.05
N LYS A 20 8.81 -8.43 27.82
CA LYS A 20 9.97 -8.28 26.93
C LYS A 20 11.04 -7.38 27.55
N MET A 21 12.31 -7.76 27.42
CA MET A 21 13.46 -6.98 27.89
C MET A 21 13.66 -5.72 27.03
N ALA A 22 13.93 -4.58 27.66
CA ALA A 22 14.10 -3.30 26.99
C ALA A 22 15.36 -3.24 26.09
N GLU A 23 16.40 -3.94 26.48
CA GLU A 23 17.71 -3.95 25.82
C GLU A 23 17.70 -4.67 24.45
N GLY A 24 16.66 -5.44 24.15
CA GLY A 24 16.58 -6.31 22.98
C GLY A 24 16.86 -5.60 21.66
N LYS A 25 16.34 -4.39 21.45
CA LYS A 25 16.57 -3.63 20.21
C LYS A 25 18.04 -3.25 20.00
N ALA A 26 18.72 -2.87 21.08
CA ALA A 26 20.14 -2.51 21.04
C ALA A 26 21.00 -3.74 20.76
N LEU A 27 20.68 -4.89 21.36
CA LEU A 27 21.39 -6.15 21.17
C LEU A 27 21.20 -6.71 19.76
N ILE A 28 19.97 -6.69 19.22
CA ILE A 28 19.71 -7.06 17.82
C ILE A 28 20.54 -6.17 16.89
N ARG A 29 20.53 -4.86 17.11
CA ARG A 29 21.31 -3.95 16.28
C ARG A 29 22.81 -4.23 16.38
N TYR A 30 23.31 -4.56 17.56
CA TYR A 30 24.72 -4.83 17.77
C TYR A 30 25.18 -6.12 17.08
N PHE A 31 24.45 -7.25 17.22
CA PHE A 31 24.88 -8.54 16.70
C PHE A 31 24.32 -8.90 15.33
N CYS A 32 23.13 -8.42 14.97
CA CYS A 32 22.43 -8.84 13.75
C CYS A 32 22.55 -7.85 12.60
N VAL A 33 22.97 -6.61 12.85
CA VAL A 33 23.13 -5.59 11.80
C VAL A 33 24.63 -5.40 11.51
N PRO A 34 25.04 -5.36 10.24
CA PRO A 34 26.43 -5.03 9.88
C PRO A 34 26.87 -3.69 10.47
N CYS A 35 28.10 -3.63 10.96
CA CYS A 35 28.69 -2.39 11.48
C CYS A 35 29.69 -1.82 10.48
N LYS A 36 29.89 -0.48 10.52
CA LYS A 36 30.92 0.17 9.69
C LYS A 36 32.30 -0.20 10.22
N PRO A 37 33.25 -0.57 9.34
CA PRO A 37 34.62 -0.78 9.73
C PRO A 37 35.26 0.51 10.22
N THR A 38 35.88 0.48 11.39
CA THR A 38 36.57 1.61 12.01
C THR A 38 37.87 1.11 12.66
N LYS A 39 38.83 2.02 12.93
CA LYS A 39 40.02 1.66 13.69
C LYS A 39 39.67 1.12 15.08
N ALA A 40 38.66 1.68 15.73
CA ALA A 40 38.22 1.28 17.07
C ALA A 40 37.63 -0.13 17.13
N ASN A 41 37.00 -0.60 16.04
CA ASN A 41 36.45 -1.96 15.98
C ASN A 41 37.35 -2.96 15.25
N GLY A 42 38.61 -2.60 14.98
CA GLY A 42 39.56 -3.47 14.29
C GLY A 42 39.21 -3.73 12.81
N GLY A 43 38.47 -2.81 12.17
CA GLY A 43 38.08 -2.93 10.76
C GLY A 43 36.95 -3.94 10.50
N ARG A 44 36.32 -4.50 11.52
CA ARG A 44 35.26 -5.51 11.36
C ARG A 44 33.96 -4.90 10.85
N MET A 45 33.26 -5.69 10.04
CA MET A 45 31.94 -5.36 9.50
C MET A 45 30.78 -6.02 10.27
N ARG A 46 31.10 -6.85 11.27
CA ARG A 46 30.12 -7.64 12.06
C ARG A 46 30.63 -7.82 13.49
N ASN A 47 29.72 -7.72 14.45
CA ASN A 47 30.03 -8.08 15.84
C ASN A 47 29.65 -9.58 16.05
N LEU A 48 30.58 -10.32 16.60
CA LEU A 48 30.45 -11.74 16.95
C LEU A 48 30.42 -11.89 18.49
N PRO A 49 30.02 -13.03 19.04
CA PRO A 49 29.92 -13.27 20.47
C PRO A 49 31.20 -12.91 21.25
N GLU A 50 32.37 -13.27 20.70
CA GLU A 50 33.69 -13.04 21.30
C GLU A 50 34.06 -11.56 21.40
N HIS A 51 33.44 -10.70 20.62
CA HIS A 51 33.73 -9.25 20.68
C HIS A 51 33.10 -8.53 21.88
N ASP A 52 32.05 -9.10 22.48
CA ASP A 52 31.42 -8.61 23.70
C ASP A 52 30.64 -9.76 24.40
N PRO A 53 31.33 -10.61 25.17
CA PRO A 53 30.70 -11.77 25.81
C PRO A 53 29.57 -11.40 26.80
N VAL A 54 29.66 -10.21 27.41
CA VAL A 54 28.63 -9.72 28.35
C VAL A 54 27.34 -9.40 27.60
N LYS A 55 27.44 -8.63 26.52
CA LYS A 55 26.29 -8.37 25.67
C LYS A 55 25.74 -9.64 25.03
N TRP A 56 26.60 -10.59 24.67
CA TRP A 56 26.17 -11.86 24.12
C TRP A 56 25.36 -12.68 25.13
N SER A 57 25.83 -12.77 26.39
CA SER A 57 25.08 -13.41 27.46
C SER A 57 23.71 -12.75 27.69
N THR A 58 23.66 -11.42 27.68
CA THR A 58 22.40 -10.66 27.78
C THR A 58 21.49 -10.93 26.56
N PHE A 59 22.08 -11.08 25.37
CA PHE A 59 21.32 -11.39 24.15
C PHE A 59 20.72 -12.82 24.18
N ILE A 60 21.43 -13.78 24.77
CA ILE A 60 20.89 -15.13 25.02
C ILE A 60 19.70 -15.04 26.00
N ALA A 61 19.87 -14.31 27.12
CA ALA A 61 18.79 -14.12 28.09
C ALA A 61 17.57 -13.42 27.47
N TYR A 62 17.80 -12.43 26.63
CA TYR A 62 16.76 -11.75 25.86
C TYR A 62 15.99 -12.72 24.95
N ASN A 63 16.70 -13.58 24.20
CA ASN A 63 16.05 -14.58 23.32
C ASN A 63 15.21 -15.58 24.11
N LYS A 64 15.75 -16.10 25.22
CA LYS A 64 14.99 -16.98 26.12
C LYS A 64 13.71 -16.31 26.63
N ARG A 65 13.81 -15.05 27.05
CA ARG A 65 12.66 -14.27 27.53
C ARG A 65 11.60 -14.04 26.45
N ASP A 66 12.01 -13.80 25.22
CA ASP A 66 11.08 -13.65 24.10
C ASP A 66 10.28 -14.96 23.87
N VAL A 67 10.96 -16.12 23.91
CA VAL A 67 10.32 -17.46 23.79
C VAL A 67 9.38 -17.75 24.95
N GLU A 68 9.79 -17.48 26.21
CA GLU A 68 8.95 -17.66 27.40
C GLU A 68 7.67 -16.79 27.32
N THR A 69 7.82 -15.55 26.83
CA THR A 69 6.70 -14.63 26.64
C THR A 69 5.73 -15.15 25.57
N GLU A 70 6.26 -15.67 24.45
CA GLU A 70 5.46 -16.26 23.38
C GLU A 70 4.68 -17.50 23.86
N MET A 71 5.34 -18.41 24.59
CA MET A 71 4.70 -19.59 25.17
C MET A 71 3.56 -19.21 26.15
N ALA A 72 3.79 -18.20 26.99
CA ALA A 72 2.77 -17.71 27.91
C ALA A 72 1.56 -17.08 27.18
N ILE A 73 1.80 -16.36 26.08
CA ILE A 73 0.75 -15.85 25.20
C ILE A 73 -0.04 -17.00 24.59
N GLN A 74 0.65 -18.00 24.02
CA GLN A 74 0.03 -19.18 23.42
C GLN A 74 -0.86 -19.91 24.43
N GLN A 75 -0.38 -20.11 25.65
CA GLN A 75 -1.17 -20.75 26.71
C GLN A 75 -2.43 -19.94 27.06
N LYS A 76 -2.33 -18.62 27.19
CA LYS A 76 -3.51 -17.77 27.45
C LYS A 76 -4.51 -17.74 26.30
N LEU A 77 -4.04 -17.87 25.08
CA LEU A 77 -4.87 -17.85 23.87
C LEU A 77 -5.34 -19.24 23.42
N SER A 78 -4.92 -20.32 24.08
CA SER A 78 -5.28 -21.71 23.72
C SER A 78 -6.78 -21.99 23.65
N LYS A 79 -7.59 -21.21 24.39
CA LYS A 79 -9.05 -21.27 24.36
C LYS A 79 -9.68 -20.69 23.09
N PHE A 80 -8.88 -20.04 22.24
CA PHE A 80 -9.27 -19.42 20.99
C PHE A 80 -8.42 -19.98 19.84
N PRO A 81 -8.61 -21.26 19.47
CA PRO A 81 -7.77 -21.88 18.45
C PRO A 81 -7.93 -21.15 17.10
N VAL A 82 -6.85 -21.13 16.36
CA VAL A 82 -6.88 -20.65 14.96
C VAL A 82 -7.61 -21.71 14.13
N PRO A 83 -8.62 -21.33 13.32
CA PRO A 83 -9.28 -22.28 12.42
C PRO A 83 -8.33 -22.94 11.44
N ASP A 84 -8.56 -24.22 11.11
CA ASP A 84 -7.66 -25.03 10.26
C ASP A 84 -7.43 -24.39 8.88
N PHE A 85 -8.46 -23.83 8.26
CA PHE A 85 -8.30 -23.15 6.96
C PHE A 85 -7.33 -21.96 6.98
N LEU A 86 -7.17 -21.29 8.14
CA LEU A 86 -6.18 -20.22 8.29
C LEU A 86 -4.76 -20.77 8.40
N TRP A 87 -4.59 -21.98 8.92
CA TRP A 87 -3.30 -22.67 8.91
C TRP A 87 -2.91 -23.10 7.48
N GLU A 88 -3.86 -23.58 6.69
CA GLU A 88 -3.63 -23.90 5.29
C GLU A 88 -3.19 -22.68 4.50
N GLU A 89 -3.88 -21.54 4.67
CA GLU A 89 -3.49 -20.27 4.06
C GLU A 89 -2.12 -19.77 4.53
N TYR A 90 -1.80 -19.94 5.81
CA TYR A 90 -0.49 -19.58 6.36
C TYR A 90 0.64 -20.45 5.80
N HIS A 91 0.42 -21.76 5.70
CA HIS A 91 1.40 -22.65 5.08
C HIS A 91 1.64 -22.31 3.61
N LEU A 92 0.59 -21.96 2.88
CA LEU A 92 0.70 -21.48 1.51
C LEU A 92 1.52 -20.17 1.43
N ASP A 93 1.31 -19.25 2.36
CA ASP A 93 2.13 -18.02 2.46
C ASP A 93 3.61 -18.34 2.67
N GLN A 94 3.92 -19.29 3.57
CA GLN A 94 5.31 -19.71 3.79
C GLN A 94 5.90 -20.33 2.52
N GLU A 95 5.17 -21.19 1.84
CA GLU A 95 5.62 -21.81 0.58
C GLU A 95 5.88 -20.75 -0.51
N ILE A 96 4.99 -19.76 -0.67
CA ILE A 96 5.15 -18.67 -1.62
C ILE A 96 6.40 -17.83 -1.28
N ASN A 97 6.60 -17.50 -0.01
CA ASN A 97 7.74 -16.71 0.45
C ASN A 97 9.06 -17.46 0.30
N ASP A 98 9.09 -18.77 0.59
CA ASP A 98 10.28 -19.61 0.45
C ASP A 98 10.64 -19.89 -1.02
N ARG A 99 9.64 -20.03 -1.88
CA ARG A 99 9.83 -20.16 -3.33
C ARG A 99 10.44 -18.87 -3.90
N GLY A 100 9.97 -17.73 -3.46
CA GLY A 100 10.38 -16.40 -3.94
C GLY A 100 10.16 -16.22 -5.44
N ILE A 101 10.65 -15.12 -5.97
CA ILE A 101 10.53 -14.75 -7.38
C ILE A 101 11.89 -14.43 -7.98
N GLN A 102 12.16 -14.89 -9.20
CA GLN A 102 13.40 -14.62 -9.93
C GLN A 102 13.46 -13.15 -10.36
N LEU A 103 14.65 -12.54 -10.23
CA LEU A 103 14.93 -11.19 -10.67
C LEU A 103 15.92 -11.19 -11.86
N ASP A 104 15.66 -10.34 -12.84
CA ASP A 104 16.63 -10.00 -13.87
C ASP A 104 17.65 -9.00 -13.29
N MET A 105 18.71 -9.54 -12.68
CA MET A 105 19.70 -8.73 -11.99
C MET A 105 20.52 -7.85 -12.95
N VAL A 106 20.68 -8.24 -14.21
CA VAL A 106 21.31 -7.39 -15.22
C VAL A 106 20.49 -6.12 -15.43
N LEU A 107 19.17 -6.26 -15.58
CA LEU A 107 18.26 -5.11 -15.67
C LEU A 107 18.32 -4.23 -14.41
N VAL A 108 18.31 -4.86 -13.23
CA VAL A 108 18.32 -4.14 -11.94
C VAL A 108 19.60 -3.32 -11.77
N GLU A 109 20.75 -3.91 -12.03
CA GLU A 109 22.08 -3.27 -11.89
C GLU A 109 22.25 -2.14 -12.90
N GLN A 110 21.88 -2.36 -14.16
CA GLN A 110 21.93 -1.32 -15.18
C GLN A 110 20.99 -0.15 -14.89
N ALA A 111 19.76 -0.44 -14.39
CA ALA A 111 18.82 0.62 -14.01
C ALA A 111 19.36 1.49 -12.86
N ILE A 112 20.07 0.90 -11.89
CA ILE A 112 20.76 1.63 -10.82
C ILE A 112 21.88 2.51 -11.39
N ALA A 113 22.76 1.94 -12.21
CA ALA A 113 23.87 2.67 -12.80
C ALA A 113 23.42 3.85 -13.69
N ILE A 114 22.37 3.65 -14.48
CA ILE A 114 21.74 4.69 -15.31
C ILE A 114 21.17 5.83 -14.44
N ASP A 115 20.47 5.49 -13.34
CA ASP A 115 19.94 6.52 -12.44
C ASP A 115 21.04 7.30 -11.72
N GLU A 116 22.09 6.63 -11.26
CA GLU A 116 23.23 7.27 -10.61
C GLU A 116 23.86 8.30 -11.57
N ARG A 117 24.13 7.92 -12.81
CA ARG A 117 24.66 8.82 -13.83
C ARG A 117 23.70 9.98 -14.14
N SER A 118 22.41 9.70 -14.32
CA SER A 118 21.39 10.73 -14.54
C SER A 118 21.32 11.72 -13.37
N ARG A 119 21.41 11.23 -12.14
CA ARG A 119 21.42 12.10 -10.94
C ARG A 119 22.64 12.97 -10.86
N GLU A 120 23.81 12.45 -11.21
CA GLU A 120 25.04 13.24 -11.26
C GLU A 120 24.89 14.38 -12.27
N GLU A 121 24.44 14.10 -13.49
CA GLU A 121 24.24 15.10 -14.54
C GLU A 121 23.18 16.14 -14.15
N LEU A 122 22.02 15.72 -13.63
CA LEU A 122 20.95 16.61 -13.18
C LEU A 122 21.38 17.47 -11.96
N SER A 123 22.14 16.89 -11.04
CA SER A 123 22.65 17.62 -9.87
C SER A 123 23.69 18.66 -10.29
N ALA A 124 24.59 18.30 -11.21
CA ALA A 124 25.58 19.25 -11.76
C ALA A 124 24.89 20.41 -12.50
N LYS A 125 23.89 20.11 -13.33
CA LYS A 125 23.10 21.14 -14.01
C LYS A 125 22.37 22.05 -13.02
N MET A 126 21.74 21.47 -11.99
CA MET A 126 21.06 22.25 -10.96
C MET A 126 22.05 23.13 -10.17
N GLN A 127 23.25 22.62 -9.87
CA GLN A 127 24.27 23.38 -9.18
C GLN A 127 24.77 24.55 -10.05
N GLN A 128 24.92 24.35 -11.35
CA GLN A 128 25.28 25.45 -12.28
C GLN A 128 24.21 26.55 -12.32
N LEU A 129 22.92 26.18 -12.32
CA LEU A 129 21.82 27.14 -12.37
C LEU A 129 21.59 27.88 -11.07
N THR A 130 21.78 27.22 -9.93
CA THR A 130 21.44 27.76 -8.61
C THR A 130 22.64 28.27 -7.82
N ALA A 131 23.85 27.86 -8.16
CA ALA A 131 25.09 28.06 -7.39
C ALA A 131 25.02 27.55 -5.93
N LEU A 132 24.09 26.63 -5.62
CA LEU A 132 23.95 26.03 -4.29
C LEU A 132 25.00 24.95 -4.09
N GLU A 133 25.58 24.90 -2.88
CA GLU A 133 26.52 23.84 -2.50
C GLU A 133 25.85 22.46 -2.50
N ASN A 134 24.61 22.38 -2.01
CA ASN A 134 23.79 21.16 -2.05
C ASN A 134 22.40 21.46 -2.61
N PRO A 135 22.20 21.37 -3.93
CA PRO A 135 20.91 21.66 -4.56
C PRO A 135 19.81 20.65 -4.18
N ASN A 136 20.18 19.51 -3.58
CA ASN A 136 19.20 18.53 -3.05
C ASN A 136 18.67 18.90 -1.66
N SER A 137 19.28 19.85 -0.96
CA SER A 137 18.79 20.37 0.33
C SER A 137 17.49 21.12 0.14
N VAL A 138 16.42 20.64 0.80
CA VAL A 138 15.10 21.30 0.77
C VAL A 138 15.20 22.72 1.30
N GLN A 139 15.99 22.94 2.36
CA GLN A 139 16.16 24.24 2.98
C GLN A 139 16.87 25.23 2.04
N GLN A 140 18.05 24.86 1.50
CA GLN A 140 18.79 25.73 0.59
C GLN A 140 17.98 26.06 -0.67
N MET A 141 17.24 25.08 -1.21
CA MET A 141 16.38 25.30 -2.37
C MET A 141 15.22 26.26 -2.07
N LYS A 142 14.56 26.16 -0.92
CA LYS A 142 13.52 27.10 -0.51
C LYS A 142 14.06 28.52 -0.37
N GLU A 143 15.18 28.68 0.32
CA GLU A 143 15.85 29.98 0.48
C GLU A 143 16.25 30.59 -0.88
N TRP A 144 16.74 29.77 -1.80
CA TRP A 144 17.08 30.19 -3.15
C TRP A 144 15.85 30.65 -3.95
N LEU A 145 14.75 29.86 -3.93
CA LEU A 145 13.49 30.22 -4.60
C LEU A 145 12.89 31.50 -4.02
N THR A 146 12.90 31.70 -2.71
CA THR A 146 12.43 32.91 -2.07
C THR A 146 13.25 34.13 -2.50
N LYS A 147 14.57 34.04 -2.58
CA LYS A 147 15.44 35.11 -3.09
C LYS A 147 15.16 35.49 -4.55
N HIS A 148 14.61 34.56 -5.33
CA HIS A 148 14.22 34.77 -6.72
C HIS A 148 12.70 35.09 -6.88
N GLY A 149 12.03 35.47 -5.79
CA GLY A 149 10.66 35.95 -5.82
C GLY A 149 9.56 34.88 -5.78
N LEU A 150 9.93 33.62 -5.46
CA LEU A 150 8.97 32.52 -5.33
C LEU A 150 8.97 31.98 -3.90
N GLU A 151 8.01 32.42 -3.08
CA GLU A 151 7.80 31.86 -1.74
C GLU A 151 7.17 30.47 -1.81
N VAL A 152 7.76 29.50 -1.07
CA VAL A 152 7.31 28.11 -1.10
C VAL A 152 7.27 27.50 0.30
N ASP A 153 6.12 26.98 0.71
CA ASP A 153 5.96 26.29 1.99
C ASP A 153 6.45 24.84 1.93
N SER A 154 6.29 24.20 0.79
CA SER A 154 6.68 22.80 0.56
C SER A 154 7.28 22.61 -0.82
N LEU A 155 8.21 21.66 -0.93
CA LEU A 155 8.77 21.17 -2.20
C LEU A 155 8.44 19.69 -2.42
N ASP A 156 7.30 19.23 -1.88
CA ASP A 156 6.80 17.90 -2.19
C ASP A 156 6.28 17.81 -3.64
N LYS A 157 6.02 16.60 -4.10
CA LYS A 157 5.61 16.33 -5.50
C LYS A 157 4.36 17.14 -5.92
N LYS A 158 3.42 17.38 -5.00
CA LYS A 158 2.18 18.10 -5.29
C LYS A 158 2.43 19.60 -5.38
N ALA A 159 3.17 20.15 -4.41
CA ALA A 159 3.55 21.55 -4.39
C ALA A 159 4.37 21.93 -5.64
N VAL A 160 5.39 21.15 -5.98
CA VAL A 160 6.20 21.39 -7.19
C VAL A 160 5.34 21.36 -8.47
N LYS A 161 4.38 20.43 -8.56
CA LYS A 161 3.47 20.36 -9.72
C LYS A 161 2.60 21.62 -9.85
N GLU A 162 2.13 22.18 -8.74
CA GLU A 162 1.34 23.43 -8.76
C GLU A 162 2.22 24.64 -9.07
N LEU A 163 3.41 24.71 -8.47
CA LEU A 163 4.37 25.80 -8.73
C LEU A 163 4.78 25.86 -10.22
N LEU A 164 4.96 24.72 -10.87
CA LEU A 164 5.30 24.64 -12.31
C LEU A 164 4.25 25.26 -13.23
N LYS A 165 3.00 25.41 -12.79
CA LYS A 165 1.94 26.03 -13.61
C LYS A 165 2.08 27.55 -13.73
N THR A 166 2.73 28.18 -12.77
CA THR A 166 2.80 29.64 -12.63
C THR A 166 4.22 30.19 -12.52
N ALA A 167 5.22 29.35 -12.38
CA ALA A 167 6.60 29.75 -12.22
C ALA A 167 7.15 30.42 -13.51
N PRO A 168 7.99 31.47 -13.37
CA PRO A 168 8.76 32.02 -14.49
C PRO A 168 9.65 30.94 -15.13
N PRO A 169 10.00 31.04 -16.45
CA PRO A 169 10.73 30.00 -17.16
C PRO A 169 12.02 29.55 -16.48
N GLU A 170 12.81 30.51 -15.92
CA GLU A 170 14.07 30.22 -15.24
C GLU A 170 13.88 29.42 -13.96
N LEU A 171 12.83 29.71 -13.18
CA LEU A 171 12.49 28.96 -11.97
C LEU A 171 11.80 27.64 -12.32
N ALA A 172 11.04 27.59 -13.41
CA ALA A 172 10.40 26.37 -13.89
C ALA A 172 11.46 25.30 -14.28
N GLU A 173 12.58 25.69 -14.89
CA GLU A 173 13.67 24.76 -15.19
C GLU A 173 14.25 24.13 -13.91
N VAL A 174 14.53 24.93 -12.88
CA VAL A 174 15.03 24.44 -11.60
C VAL A 174 14.02 23.54 -10.89
N LEU A 175 12.73 23.91 -10.90
CA LEU A 175 11.68 23.08 -10.34
C LEU A 175 11.49 21.76 -11.09
N GLU A 176 11.66 21.74 -12.40
CA GLU A 176 11.61 20.52 -13.22
C GLU A 176 12.78 19.60 -12.92
N LEU A 177 14.01 20.12 -12.83
CA LEU A 177 15.19 19.36 -12.40
C LEU A 177 14.99 18.78 -11.00
N ARG A 178 14.43 19.58 -10.08
CA ARG A 178 14.06 19.11 -8.73
C ARG A 178 13.05 17.97 -8.77
N ARG A 179 12.03 18.07 -9.62
CA ARG A 179 11.00 17.05 -9.83
C ARG A 179 11.62 15.74 -10.33
N GLN A 180 12.57 15.82 -11.26
CA GLN A 180 13.28 14.67 -11.81
C GLN A 180 14.16 14.01 -10.75
N LEU A 181 14.94 14.76 -10.00
CA LEU A 181 15.80 14.27 -8.92
C LEU A 181 14.99 13.64 -7.76
N ALA A 182 13.76 14.11 -7.52
CA ALA A 182 12.88 13.56 -6.49
C ALA A 182 12.21 12.23 -6.86
N LYS A 183 12.35 11.75 -8.11
CA LYS A 183 11.80 10.44 -8.52
C LYS A 183 12.40 9.33 -7.68
N SER A 184 11.54 8.52 -7.06
CA SER A 184 11.92 7.47 -6.10
C SER A 184 11.88 6.06 -6.68
N SER A 185 11.62 5.89 -7.99
CA SER A 185 11.49 4.59 -8.65
C SER A 185 12.72 3.71 -8.48
N VAL A 186 13.92 4.31 -8.49
CA VAL A 186 15.19 3.60 -8.36
C VAL A 186 15.39 2.98 -6.97
N LYS A 187 14.82 3.57 -5.93
CA LYS A 187 14.83 2.93 -4.58
C LYS A 187 14.27 1.50 -4.61
N LYS A 188 13.38 1.21 -5.56
CA LYS A 188 12.85 -0.15 -5.73
C LYS A 188 13.89 -1.10 -6.32
N TYR A 189 14.71 -0.64 -7.29
CA TYR A 189 15.82 -1.44 -7.81
C TYR A 189 16.89 -1.70 -6.74
N GLN A 190 17.24 -0.70 -5.95
CA GLN A 190 18.14 -0.87 -4.81
C GLN A 190 17.56 -1.86 -3.77
N THR A 191 16.24 -1.82 -3.55
CA THR A 191 15.58 -2.80 -2.68
C THR A 191 15.63 -4.21 -3.28
N MET A 192 15.48 -4.36 -4.60
CA MET A 192 15.63 -5.64 -5.31
C MET A 192 17.05 -6.18 -5.14
N GLN A 193 18.07 -5.35 -5.36
CA GLN A 193 19.49 -5.70 -5.19
C GLN A 193 19.80 -6.15 -3.75
N ASN A 194 19.21 -5.48 -2.74
CA ASN A 194 19.42 -5.84 -1.35
C ASN A 194 18.61 -7.06 -0.89
N ALA A 195 17.53 -7.41 -1.60
CA ALA A 195 16.62 -8.50 -1.25
C ALA A 195 16.92 -9.80 -2.00
N VAL A 196 17.72 -9.75 -3.07
CA VAL A 196 18.05 -10.93 -3.87
C VAL A 196 18.95 -11.89 -3.08
N CYS A 197 18.60 -13.18 -3.12
CA CYS A 197 19.41 -14.25 -2.58
C CYS A 197 20.45 -14.75 -3.60
N ALA A 198 21.40 -15.59 -3.18
CA ALA A 198 22.49 -16.10 -4.01
C ALA A 198 22.01 -16.82 -5.29
N ASP A 199 20.80 -17.34 -5.29
CA ASP A 199 20.18 -18.00 -6.46
C ASP A 199 19.40 -17.04 -7.39
N GLY A 200 19.54 -15.73 -7.21
CA GLY A 200 18.89 -14.71 -8.01
C GLY A 200 17.40 -14.48 -7.68
N ARG A 201 16.89 -15.04 -6.59
CA ARG A 201 15.47 -14.94 -6.21
C ARG A 201 15.30 -14.02 -5.00
N ALA A 202 14.27 -13.19 -5.02
CA ALA A 202 13.82 -12.43 -3.86
C ALA A 202 12.78 -13.24 -3.08
N ARG A 203 12.97 -13.35 -1.75
CA ARG A 203 12.14 -14.14 -0.83
C ARG A 203 11.55 -13.26 0.27
N GLY A 204 10.54 -13.75 0.99
CA GLY A 204 9.92 -13.03 2.09
C GLY A 204 9.18 -11.78 1.68
N MET A 205 8.59 -11.78 0.50
CA MET A 205 7.97 -10.62 -0.13
C MET A 205 6.57 -10.32 0.37
N PHE A 206 5.97 -11.25 1.10
CA PHE A 206 4.61 -11.15 1.59
C PHE A 206 4.53 -11.40 3.10
N GLN A 207 3.53 -10.84 3.71
CA GLN A 207 3.14 -11.11 5.09
C GLN A 207 1.69 -11.56 5.12
N PHE A 208 1.48 -12.80 5.54
CA PHE A 208 0.16 -13.33 5.84
C PHE A 208 -0.56 -12.43 6.84
N TYR A 209 -1.82 -12.10 6.56
CA TYR A 209 -2.64 -11.27 7.44
C TYR A 209 -2.04 -9.88 7.74
N GLY A 210 -1.14 -9.38 6.91
CA GLY A 210 -0.39 -8.14 7.16
C GLY A 210 -1.25 -6.88 7.22
N ALA A 211 -2.42 -6.88 6.55
CA ALA A 211 -3.42 -5.83 6.65
C ALA A 211 -4.46 -6.19 7.74
N ASN A 212 -4.20 -5.83 8.97
CA ASN A 212 -4.94 -6.24 10.17
C ASN A 212 -6.45 -6.13 10.10
N ARG A 213 -6.98 -5.06 9.47
CA ARG A 213 -8.43 -4.81 9.41
C ARG A 213 -9.15 -5.70 8.42
N SER A 214 -8.51 -5.99 7.29
CA SER A 214 -9.11 -6.77 6.19
C SER A 214 -8.62 -8.21 6.14
N GLY A 215 -7.46 -8.53 6.75
CA GLY A 215 -6.78 -9.81 6.65
C GLY A 215 -6.15 -10.08 5.29
N ARG A 216 -5.99 -9.06 4.44
CA ARG A 216 -5.27 -9.17 3.18
C ARG A 216 -3.78 -9.41 3.43
N TRP A 217 -3.10 -10.08 2.50
CA TRP A 217 -1.64 -10.09 2.48
C TRP A 217 -1.09 -8.67 2.35
N ALA A 218 -0.06 -8.35 3.09
CA ALA A 218 0.70 -7.12 2.92
C ALA A 218 2.02 -7.41 2.20
N GLY A 219 2.43 -6.48 1.32
CA GLY A 219 3.75 -6.56 0.69
C GLY A 219 4.86 -6.21 1.67
N ARG A 220 5.97 -6.91 1.52
CA ARG A 220 7.22 -6.67 2.24
C ARG A 220 8.33 -6.35 1.24
N LEU A 221 9.44 -5.80 1.73
CA LEU A 221 10.62 -5.47 0.93
C LEU A 221 10.25 -4.64 -0.31
N ILE A 222 10.22 -5.26 -1.47
CA ILE A 222 9.94 -4.60 -2.76
C ILE A 222 8.49 -4.11 -2.85
N GLN A 223 7.55 -4.73 -2.13
CA GLN A 223 6.11 -4.41 -2.16
C GLN A 223 5.52 -4.50 -3.57
N LEU A 224 5.47 -5.71 -4.11
CA LEU A 224 5.04 -6.02 -5.48
C LEU A 224 3.73 -5.35 -5.89
N GLN A 225 2.72 -5.34 -5.01
CA GLN A 225 1.41 -4.76 -5.27
C GLN A 225 1.41 -3.23 -5.41
N ASN A 226 2.47 -2.56 -4.92
CA ASN A 226 2.62 -1.10 -4.98
C ASN A 226 3.54 -0.63 -6.12
N LEU A 227 3.94 -1.53 -7.01
CA LEU A 227 4.71 -1.14 -8.18
C LEU A 227 3.82 -0.40 -9.18
N PRO A 228 4.33 0.65 -9.84
CA PRO A 228 3.56 1.40 -10.84
C PRO A 228 3.07 0.48 -11.95
N GLN A 229 1.89 0.78 -12.47
CA GLN A 229 1.40 0.12 -13.69
C GLN A 229 2.21 0.62 -14.88
N ASN A 230 2.40 -0.26 -15.85
CA ASN A 230 3.09 0.08 -17.08
C ASN A 230 2.08 0.51 -18.13
N HIS A 231 2.32 1.67 -18.73
CA HIS A 231 1.50 2.24 -19.80
C HIS A 231 2.32 2.52 -21.06
N MET A 232 3.55 2.03 -21.14
CA MET A 232 4.46 2.27 -22.26
C MET A 232 4.05 1.42 -23.47
N ALA A 233 3.92 2.05 -24.62
CA ALA A 233 3.60 1.37 -25.89
C ALA A 233 4.73 0.42 -26.34
N HIS A 234 5.99 0.76 -26.07
CA HIS A 234 7.20 0.03 -26.49
C HIS A 234 7.99 -0.48 -25.26
N LEU A 235 7.31 -1.26 -24.42
CA LEU A 235 7.87 -1.74 -23.14
C LEU A 235 9.11 -2.62 -23.33
N GLU A 236 9.09 -3.53 -24.29
CA GLU A 236 10.20 -4.47 -24.53
C GLU A 236 11.44 -3.75 -25.07
N ASP A 237 11.25 -2.72 -25.90
CA ASP A 237 12.36 -1.88 -26.40
C ASP A 237 12.99 -1.10 -25.25
N ALA A 238 12.15 -0.45 -24.42
CA ALA A 238 12.60 0.26 -23.22
C ALA A 238 13.34 -0.67 -22.24
N ARG A 239 12.81 -1.88 -22.03
CA ARG A 239 13.46 -2.90 -21.21
C ARG A 239 14.82 -3.31 -21.76
N SER A 240 14.90 -3.55 -23.05
CA SER A 240 16.14 -3.95 -23.73
C SER A 240 17.20 -2.85 -23.65
N LEU A 241 16.82 -1.58 -23.82
CA LEU A 241 17.69 -0.43 -23.69
C LEU A 241 18.20 -0.26 -22.24
N VAL A 242 17.37 -0.38 -21.24
CA VAL A 242 17.83 -0.35 -19.85
C VAL A 242 18.78 -1.50 -19.57
N ARG A 243 18.47 -2.70 -20.04
CA ARG A 243 19.28 -3.90 -19.83
C ARG A 243 20.65 -3.83 -20.53
N SER A 244 20.72 -3.14 -21.67
CA SER A 244 22.00 -2.92 -22.38
C SER A 244 22.89 -1.89 -21.71
N GLY A 245 22.32 -1.02 -20.84
CA GLY A 245 23.07 0.07 -20.22
C GLY A 245 23.38 1.23 -21.17
N ASP A 246 22.74 1.31 -22.34
CA ASP A 246 22.94 2.40 -23.30
C ASP A 246 22.29 3.70 -22.82
N TYR A 247 23.03 4.38 -21.94
CA TYR A 247 22.58 5.64 -21.34
C TYR A 247 22.36 6.75 -22.39
N ALA A 248 23.20 6.82 -23.43
CA ALA A 248 23.10 7.87 -24.43
C ALA A 248 21.79 7.77 -25.21
N LEU A 249 21.40 6.55 -25.62
CA LEU A 249 20.14 6.33 -26.32
C LEU A 249 18.95 6.47 -25.39
N LEU A 250 19.06 5.99 -24.15
CA LEU A 250 18.02 6.16 -23.15
C LEU A 250 17.72 7.63 -22.83
N SER A 251 18.77 8.45 -22.62
CA SER A 251 18.60 9.88 -22.33
C SER A 251 18.06 10.68 -23.52
N ALA A 252 18.26 10.21 -24.74
CA ALA A 252 17.70 10.81 -25.93
C ALA A 252 16.20 10.48 -26.14
N LEU A 253 15.75 9.33 -25.65
CA LEU A 253 14.38 8.83 -25.85
C LEU A 253 13.46 9.05 -24.62
N TYR A 254 14.04 9.14 -23.44
CA TYR A 254 13.29 9.19 -22.18
C TYR A 254 13.89 10.21 -21.21
N ASP A 255 13.05 11.03 -20.60
CA ASP A 255 13.45 12.02 -19.57
C ASP A 255 13.94 11.39 -18.26
N SER A 256 13.82 10.08 -18.11
CA SER A 256 14.22 9.34 -16.89
C SER A 256 14.24 7.84 -17.18
N VAL A 257 14.82 7.06 -16.26
CA VAL A 257 14.73 5.59 -16.34
C VAL A 257 13.26 5.19 -16.55
N PRO A 258 12.94 4.47 -17.64
CA PRO A 258 11.57 4.07 -17.97
C PRO A 258 10.93 3.24 -16.87
N GLU A 259 9.59 3.23 -16.81
CA GLU A 259 8.82 2.46 -15.84
C GLU A 259 8.83 0.95 -16.16
N VAL A 260 10.05 0.37 -16.26
CA VAL A 260 10.23 -1.06 -16.53
C VAL A 260 10.37 -1.92 -15.26
N LEU A 261 10.06 -1.36 -14.08
CA LEU A 261 10.22 -2.03 -12.78
C LEU A 261 9.59 -3.43 -12.71
N ARG A 262 8.38 -3.59 -13.26
CA ARG A 262 7.69 -4.88 -13.23
C ARG A 262 8.37 -5.93 -14.10
N THR A 263 9.08 -5.52 -15.13
CA THR A 263 9.80 -6.44 -16.03
C THR A 263 11.08 -7.00 -15.43
N ALA A 264 11.51 -6.49 -14.27
CA ALA A 264 12.58 -7.07 -13.49
C ALA A 264 12.21 -8.44 -12.88
N PHE A 265 10.91 -8.72 -12.72
CA PHE A 265 10.44 -10.03 -12.28
C PHE A 265 10.32 -10.93 -13.49
N VAL A 266 11.08 -12.02 -13.48
CA VAL A 266 11.10 -12.99 -14.58
C VAL A 266 10.74 -14.38 -14.06
N PRO A 267 10.08 -15.23 -14.87
CA PRO A 267 9.94 -16.62 -14.53
C PRO A 267 11.32 -17.29 -14.62
N ARG A 268 11.52 -18.38 -13.88
CA ARG A 268 12.72 -19.20 -14.10
C ARG A 268 12.64 -19.89 -15.46
N ASP A 269 13.78 -20.34 -15.97
CA ASP A 269 13.88 -21.02 -17.25
C ASP A 269 12.91 -22.22 -17.34
N GLY A 270 12.19 -22.32 -18.46
CA GLY A 270 11.18 -23.34 -18.67
C GLY A 270 9.81 -23.09 -18.01
N TYR A 271 9.63 -21.95 -17.34
CA TYR A 271 8.38 -21.56 -16.68
C TYR A 271 7.82 -20.26 -17.27
N LYS A 272 6.55 -20.00 -16.97
CA LYS A 272 5.87 -18.75 -17.30
C LYS A 272 5.04 -18.25 -16.11
N PHE A 273 4.81 -16.96 -16.04
CA PHE A 273 3.82 -16.39 -15.13
C PHE A 273 2.42 -16.63 -15.70
N ILE A 274 1.51 -17.09 -14.85
CA ILE A 274 0.07 -17.06 -15.10
C ILE A 274 -0.47 -15.98 -14.16
N VAL A 275 -0.93 -14.88 -14.76
CA VAL A 275 -1.40 -13.71 -14.01
C VAL A 275 -2.90 -13.57 -14.23
N SER A 276 -3.66 -13.61 -13.13
CA SER A 276 -5.11 -13.39 -13.14
C SER A 276 -5.52 -12.53 -11.95
N ASP A 277 -6.58 -11.77 -12.12
CA ASP A 277 -7.18 -10.92 -11.08
C ASP A 277 -8.69 -11.01 -11.14
N PHE A 278 -9.34 -10.89 -10.00
CA PHE A 278 -10.79 -10.83 -9.92
C PHE A 278 -11.28 -9.46 -10.39
N SER A 279 -12.00 -9.44 -11.51
CA SER A 279 -12.57 -8.19 -12.01
C SER A 279 -13.63 -7.64 -11.05
N ALA A 280 -13.39 -6.42 -10.54
CA ALA A 280 -14.32 -5.67 -9.68
C ALA A 280 -14.86 -6.49 -8.48
N ILE A 281 -14.01 -7.28 -7.81
CA ILE A 281 -14.43 -8.20 -6.75
C ILE A 281 -15.19 -7.50 -5.62
N GLU A 282 -14.78 -6.30 -5.22
CA GLU A 282 -15.44 -5.55 -4.16
C GLU A 282 -16.85 -5.13 -4.54
N ALA A 283 -17.06 -4.70 -5.79
CA ALA A 283 -18.38 -4.37 -6.31
C ALA A 283 -19.28 -5.62 -6.43
N ARG A 284 -18.71 -6.79 -6.77
CA ARG A 284 -19.44 -8.07 -6.79
C ARG A 284 -19.92 -8.47 -5.41
N VAL A 285 -19.02 -8.46 -4.42
CA VAL A 285 -19.34 -8.83 -3.03
C VAL A 285 -20.36 -7.86 -2.44
N LEU A 286 -20.19 -6.56 -2.66
CA LEU A 286 -21.13 -5.54 -2.20
C LEU A 286 -22.54 -5.75 -2.79
N SER A 287 -22.62 -6.00 -4.10
CA SER A 287 -23.88 -6.25 -4.79
C SER A 287 -24.56 -7.54 -4.30
N PHE A 288 -23.76 -8.57 -4.01
CA PHE A 288 -24.28 -9.84 -3.45
C PHE A 288 -24.86 -9.64 -2.05
N LEU A 289 -24.13 -8.98 -1.15
CA LEU A 289 -24.58 -8.72 0.22
C LEU A 289 -25.82 -7.83 0.26
N ALA A 290 -25.88 -6.84 -0.63
CA ALA A 290 -27.01 -5.93 -0.72
C ALA A 290 -28.24 -6.54 -1.45
N GLY A 291 -28.05 -7.57 -2.25
CA GLY A 291 -29.09 -8.09 -3.13
C GLY A 291 -29.43 -7.14 -4.29
N GLU A 292 -28.45 -6.36 -4.79
CA GLU A 292 -28.66 -5.39 -5.87
C GLU A 292 -28.78 -6.12 -7.23
N SER A 293 -30.00 -6.47 -7.60
CA SER A 293 -30.31 -7.44 -8.66
C SER A 293 -29.79 -7.05 -10.05
N TRP A 294 -29.87 -5.76 -10.41
CA TRP A 294 -29.39 -5.32 -11.74
C TRP A 294 -27.87 -5.49 -11.88
N ARG A 295 -27.13 -5.25 -10.80
CA ARG A 295 -25.66 -5.44 -10.78
C ARG A 295 -25.30 -6.91 -10.85
N LEU A 296 -26.01 -7.75 -10.10
CA LEU A 296 -25.81 -9.20 -10.14
C LEU A 296 -26.03 -9.75 -11.54
N LYS A 297 -27.06 -9.24 -12.26
CA LYS A 297 -27.31 -9.60 -13.66
C LYS A 297 -26.13 -9.19 -14.56
N VAL A 298 -25.64 -7.93 -14.44
CA VAL A 298 -24.46 -7.47 -15.21
C VAL A 298 -23.26 -8.37 -14.98
N PHE A 299 -22.99 -8.78 -13.73
CA PHE A 299 -21.87 -9.67 -13.43
C PHE A 299 -22.08 -11.09 -13.96
N ALA A 300 -23.31 -11.62 -13.93
CA ALA A 300 -23.63 -12.94 -14.47
C ALA A 300 -23.42 -12.99 -16.00
N GLU A 301 -23.69 -11.89 -16.69
CA GLU A 301 -23.50 -11.72 -18.12
C GLU A 301 -22.09 -11.29 -18.53
N ASN A 302 -21.12 -11.28 -17.58
CA ASN A 302 -19.76 -10.77 -17.77
C ASN A 302 -19.68 -9.32 -18.30
N GLY A 303 -20.67 -8.50 -17.95
CA GLY A 303 -20.74 -7.10 -18.35
C GLY A 303 -19.71 -6.21 -17.62
N ASP A 304 -19.42 -5.05 -18.21
CA ASP A 304 -18.55 -4.04 -17.60
C ASP A 304 -19.38 -3.21 -16.60
N ILE A 305 -19.14 -3.42 -15.30
CA ILE A 305 -19.87 -2.71 -14.24
C ILE A 305 -19.71 -1.20 -14.31
N TYR A 306 -18.60 -0.68 -14.82
CA TYR A 306 -18.37 0.76 -14.94
C TYR A 306 -19.23 1.38 -16.04
N CYS A 307 -19.40 0.68 -17.15
CA CYS A 307 -20.35 1.06 -18.20
C CYS A 307 -21.80 0.97 -17.70
N ALA A 308 -22.14 -0.14 -17.06
CA ALA A 308 -23.49 -0.37 -16.55
C ALA A 308 -23.87 0.66 -15.46
N SER A 309 -22.96 0.98 -14.55
CA SER A 309 -23.16 2.00 -13.52
C SER A 309 -23.35 3.39 -14.15
N ALA A 310 -22.51 3.75 -15.13
CA ALA A 310 -22.68 5.01 -15.85
C ALA A 310 -24.04 5.03 -16.61
N SER A 311 -24.42 3.94 -17.24
CA SER A 311 -25.74 3.84 -17.91
C SER A 311 -26.91 4.03 -16.95
N ALA A 312 -26.83 3.43 -15.76
CA ALA A 312 -27.85 3.57 -14.72
C ALA A 312 -27.91 4.99 -14.14
N MET A 313 -26.75 5.65 -13.95
CA MET A 313 -26.67 7.00 -13.39
C MET A 313 -27.13 8.08 -14.36
N PHE A 314 -26.80 7.95 -15.65
CA PHE A 314 -27.06 8.98 -16.67
C PHE A 314 -28.25 8.66 -17.56
N HIS A 315 -28.87 7.48 -17.39
CA HIS A 315 -30.04 7.01 -18.16
C HIS A 315 -29.78 6.97 -19.68
N VAL A 316 -28.54 6.68 -20.08
CA VAL A 316 -28.12 6.54 -21.49
C VAL A 316 -27.27 5.28 -21.65
N PRO A 317 -27.29 4.62 -22.80
CA PRO A 317 -26.40 3.50 -23.06
C PRO A 317 -24.95 3.95 -23.02
N VAL A 318 -24.10 3.19 -22.32
CA VAL A 318 -22.64 3.46 -22.21
C VAL A 318 -21.88 2.18 -22.59
N GLU A 319 -21.04 2.29 -23.61
CA GLU A 319 -20.21 1.19 -24.11
C GLU A 319 -18.74 1.50 -23.92
N LYS A 320 -17.92 0.46 -23.72
CA LYS A 320 -16.48 0.65 -23.45
C LYS A 320 -15.71 1.34 -24.57
N HIS A 321 -16.06 1.01 -25.83
CA HIS A 321 -15.44 1.52 -27.07
C HIS A 321 -16.47 1.99 -28.09
N GLY A 322 -17.62 2.50 -27.64
CA GLY A 322 -18.73 2.87 -28.48
C GLY A 322 -19.49 4.08 -27.95
N GLN A 323 -20.82 3.97 -27.95
CA GLN A 323 -21.71 5.05 -27.55
C GLN A 323 -21.44 5.52 -26.11
N ASN A 324 -21.31 6.82 -25.92
CA ASN A 324 -21.09 7.47 -24.63
C ASN A 324 -19.88 6.95 -23.84
N ALA A 325 -18.85 6.43 -24.50
CA ALA A 325 -17.68 5.80 -23.87
C ALA A 325 -16.97 6.72 -22.83
N HIS A 326 -17.03 8.05 -23.00
CA HIS A 326 -16.48 9.03 -22.08
C HIS A 326 -17.14 8.98 -20.68
N LEU A 327 -18.40 8.56 -20.58
CA LEU A 327 -19.12 8.42 -19.29
C LEU A 327 -18.64 7.22 -18.47
N ARG A 328 -18.03 6.22 -19.12
CA ARG A 328 -17.47 5.04 -18.42
C ARG A 328 -16.48 5.45 -17.32
N GLN A 329 -15.68 6.51 -17.55
CA GLN A 329 -14.73 6.99 -16.55
C GLN A 329 -15.44 7.57 -15.32
N LYS A 330 -16.57 8.28 -15.51
CA LYS A 330 -17.42 8.75 -14.40
C LYS A 330 -18.01 7.58 -13.62
N GLY A 331 -18.48 6.54 -14.30
CA GLY A 331 -18.94 5.30 -13.68
C GLY A 331 -17.84 4.60 -12.86
N LYS A 332 -16.61 4.53 -13.39
CA LYS A 332 -15.46 3.95 -12.68
C LYS A 332 -15.14 4.70 -11.39
N ILE A 333 -15.09 6.01 -11.44
CA ILE A 333 -14.81 6.85 -10.26
C ILE A 333 -15.90 6.65 -9.20
N ALA A 334 -17.17 6.70 -9.63
CA ALA A 334 -18.30 6.49 -8.73
C ALA A 334 -18.25 5.11 -8.05
N GLU A 335 -18.01 4.04 -8.80
CA GLU A 335 -17.88 2.68 -8.24
C GLU A 335 -16.78 2.58 -7.18
N LEU A 336 -15.60 3.11 -7.47
CA LEU A 336 -14.45 3.02 -6.57
C LEU A 336 -14.59 3.90 -5.32
N ALA A 337 -15.26 5.06 -5.44
CA ALA A 337 -15.38 6.02 -4.35
C ALA A 337 -16.62 5.79 -3.47
N LEU A 338 -17.76 5.42 -4.08
CA LEU A 338 -19.06 5.45 -3.40
C LEU A 338 -19.47 4.10 -2.81
N GLY A 339 -18.94 2.99 -3.29
CA GLY A 339 -19.28 1.63 -2.81
C GLY A 339 -19.08 1.43 -1.31
N TYR A 340 -18.23 2.21 -0.68
CA TYR A 340 -17.95 2.18 0.77
C TYR A 340 -18.71 3.24 1.58
N GLY A 341 -19.83 3.73 1.09
CA GLY A 341 -20.55 4.82 1.74
C GLY A 341 -19.89 6.19 1.58
N GLY A 342 -18.99 6.32 0.60
CA GLY A 342 -18.32 7.57 0.30
C GLY A 342 -19.28 8.67 -0.19
N SER A 343 -18.79 9.91 -0.25
CA SER A 343 -19.48 11.08 -0.77
C SER A 343 -18.50 11.95 -1.55
N VAL A 344 -18.81 13.22 -1.78
CA VAL A 344 -17.96 14.19 -2.51
C VAL A 344 -16.49 14.14 -2.08
N GLY A 345 -16.21 14.05 -0.78
CA GLY A 345 -14.84 13.94 -0.28
C GLY A 345 -14.10 12.70 -0.78
N ALA A 346 -14.80 11.55 -0.93
CA ALA A 346 -14.21 10.34 -1.49
C ALA A 346 -13.93 10.48 -2.99
N LEU A 347 -14.84 11.10 -3.75
CA LEU A 347 -14.64 11.41 -5.17
C LEU A 347 -13.40 12.29 -5.39
N LYS A 348 -13.25 13.37 -4.61
CA LYS A 348 -12.06 14.24 -4.64
C LYS A 348 -10.78 13.47 -4.32
N SER A 349 -10.80 12.63 -3.28
CA SER A 349 -9.64 11.82 -2.89
C SER A 349 -9.25 10.78 -3.95
N MET A 350 -10.19 10.34 -4.77
CA MET A 350 -9.96 9.42 -5.88
C MET A 350 -9.55 10.12 -7.19
N GLY A 351 -9.32 11.45 -7.14
CA GLY A 351 -8.85 12.21 -8.28
C GLY A 351 -9.95 12.62 -9.28
N ALA A 352 -11.18 12.76 -8.83
CA ALA A 352 -12.29 13.13 -9.72
C ALA A 352 -12.05 14.46 -10.44
N LEU A 353 -11.49 15.45 -9.75
CA LEU A 353 -11.18 16.78 -10.32
C LEU A 353 -10.02 16.68 -11.34
N GLU A 354 -8.98 15.90 -11.03
CA GLU A 354 -7.84 15.66 -11.93
C GLU A 354 -8.26 14.89 -13.20
N MET A 355 -9.36 14.16 -13.13
CA MET A 355 -9.94 13.43 -14.26
C MET A 355 -10.96 14.27 -15.06
N GLY A 356 -11.07 15.58 -14.75
CA GLY A 356 -11.87 16.53 -15.52
C GLY A 356 -13.32 16.67 -15.08
N LEU A 357 -13.71 16.18 -13.89
CA LEU A 357 -15.01 16.48 -13.29
C LEU A 357 -14.98 17.88 -12.64
N ALA A 358 -16.00 18.68 -12.89
CA ALA A 358 -16.17 19.94 -12.19
C ALA A 358 -16.67 19.70 -10.75
N GLU A 359 -16.39 20.64 -9.84
CA GLU A 359 -16.79 20.49 -8.44
C GLU A 359 -18.30 20.38 -8.27
N GLU A 360 -19.05 21.11 -9.09
CA GLU A 360 -20.51 21.15 -9.12
C GLU A 360 -21.13 19.82 -9.58
N GLU A 361 -20.39 19.00 -10.33
CA GLU A 361 -20.84 17.68 -10.79
C GLU A 361 -20.75 16.59 -9.70
N LEU A 362 -19.96 16.83 -8.62
CA LEU A 362 -19.65 15.78 -7.67
C LEU A 362 -20.85 15.34 -6.82
N GLN A 363 -21.65 16.31 -6.32
CA GLN A 363 -22.84 15.95 -5.52
C GLN A 363 -23.92 15.28 -6.38
N PRO A 364 -24.29 15.82 -7.58
CA PRO A 364 -25.17 15.10 -8.49
C PRO A 364 -24.74 13.69 -8.82
N LEU A 365 -23.43 13.43 -8.98
CA LEU A 365 -22.89 12.12 -9.23
C LEU A 365 -23.10 11.16 -8.03
N VAL A 366 -22.90 11.64 -6.81
CA VAL A 366 -23.20 10.87 -5.59
C VAL A 366 -24.67 10.49 -5.53
N ASP A 367 -25.56 11.45 -5.78
CA ASP A 367 -27.01 11.25 -5.70
C ASP A 367 -27.51 10.28 -6.78
N ALA A 368 -27.02 10.44 -8.01
CA ALA A 368 -27.34 9.54 -9.13
C ALA A 368 -26.89 8.10 -8.83
N TRP A 369 -25.69 7.91 -8.30
CA TRP A 369 -25.19 6.57 -7.95
C TRP A 369 -26.01 5.93 -6.82
N ARG A 370 -26.34 6.69 -5.78
CA ARG A 370 -27.15 6.18 -4.66
C ARG A 370 -28.58 5.84 -5.10
N THR A 371 -29.16 6.65 -5.94
CA THR A 371 -30.49 6.41 -6.52
C THR A 371 -30.51 5.13 -7.37
N SER A 372 -29.44 4.89 -8.12
CA SER A 372 -29.29 3.68 -8.93
C SER A 372 -28.96 2.41 -8.11
N ASN A 373 -28.58 2.57 -6.83
CA ASN A 373 -28.18 1.47 -5.96
C ASN A 373 -28.90 1.49 -4.61
N PRO A 374 -30.24 1.44 -4.59
CA PRO A 374 -31.02 1.60 -3.36
C PRO A 374 -30.78 0.50 -2.33
N ASN A 375 -30.55 -0.75 -2.78
CA ASN A 375 -30.30 -1.86 -1.88
C ASN A 375 -28.93 -1.76 -1.20
N ILE A 376 -27.94 -1.20 -1.88
CA ILE A 376 -26.62 -0.93 -1.28
C ILE A 376 -26.75 0.17 -0.21
N VAL A 377 -27.49 1.22 -0.49
CA VAL A 377 -27.77 2.29 0.50
C VAL A 377 -28.51 1.71 1.72
N GLN A 378 -29.50 0.85 1.49
CA GLN A 378 -30.23 0.17 2.55
C GLN A 378 -29.31 -0.74 3.38
N LEU A 379 -28.43 -1.53 2.75
CA LEU A 379 -27.42 -2.35 3.43
C LEU A 379 -26.58 -1.52 4.43
N TRP A 380 -26.12 -0.31 4.05
CA TRP A 380 -25.35 0.53 4.95
C TRP A 380 -26.12 0.92 6.20
N TRP A 381 -27.41 1.32 6.04
CA TRP A 381 -28.27 1.68 7.16
C TRP A 381 -28.62 0.49 8.05
N ASP A 382 -28.88 -0.66 7.45
CA ASP A 382 -29.21 -1.89 8.20
C ASP A 382 -28.02 -2.35 9.04
N VAL A 383 -26.80 -2.31 8.47
CA VAL A 383 -25.55 -2.62 9.20
C VAL A 383 -25.30 -1.61 10.32
N ASP A 384 -25.44 -0.31 10.06
CA ASP A 384 -25.27 0.74 11.07
C ASP A 384 -26.26 0.56 12.24
N ASN A 385 -27.53 0.33 11.93
CA ASN A 385 -28.56 0.09 12.92
C ASN A 385 -28.33 -1.20 13.73
N ALA A 386 -27.91 -2.27 13.07
CA ALA A 386 -27.60 -3.55 13.73
C ALA A 386 -26.42 -3.39 14.70
N VAL A 387 -25.35 -2.70 14.29
CA VAL A 387 -24.21 -2.40 15.17
C VAL A 387 -24.63 -1.57 16.38
N LYS A 388 -25.36 -0.47 16.17
CA LYS A 388 -25.83 0.42 17.23
C LYS A 388 -26.73 -0.32 18.23
N THR A 389 -27.66 -1.12 17.72
CA THR A 389 -28.56 -1.94 18.56
C THR A 389 -27.76 -2.94 19.38
N THR A 390 -26.82 -3.66 18.75
CA THR A 390 -25.99 -4.65 19.45
C THR A 390 -25.12 -4.01 20.54
N VAL A 391 -24.53 -2.84 20.29
CA VAL A 391 -23.69 -2.15 21.28
C VAL A 391 -24.51 -1.56 22.42
N ARG A 392 -25.66 -0.94 22.13
CA ARG A 392 -26.52 -0.28 23.11
C ARG A 392 -27.26 -1.30 24.02
N GLN A 393 -27.89 -2.29 23.40
CA GLN A 393 -28.75 -3.24 24.09
C GLN A 393 -28.02 -4.51 24.52
N ARG A 394 -26.79 -4.74 24.03
CA ARG A 394 -26.02 -5.98 24.25
C ARG A 394 -26.74 -7.24 23.79
N LEU A 395 -27.59 -7.11 22.78
CA LEU A 395 -28.32 -8.19 22.12
C LEU A 395 -27.64 -8.53 20.79
N ASP A 396 -27.74 -9.80 20.40
CA ASP A 396 -27.29 -10.25 19.09
C ASP A 396 -28.28 -9.73 18.04
N THR A 397 -27.77 -9.23 16.94
CA THR A 397 -28.53 -8.83 15.75
C THR A 397 -27.97 -9.48 14.50
N GLU A 398 -28.76 -9.52 13.45
CA GLU A 398 -28.35 -10.06 12.15
C GLU A 398 -29.00 -9.25 11.04
N THR A 399 -28.24 -8.96 9.98
CA THR A 399 -28.75 -8.40 8.72
C THR A 399 -27.86 -8.82 7.56
N HIS A 400 -28.42 -9.06 6.38
CA HIS A 400 -27.70 -9.43 5.14
C HIS A 400 -26.71 -10.60 5.33
N GLY A 401 -27.03 -11.58 6.19
CA GLY A 401 -26.15 -12.71 6.51
C GLY A 401 -24.95 -12.35 7.39
N ILE A 402 -24.90 -11.13 7.91
CA ILE A 402 -23.86 -10.65 8.84
C ILE A 402 -24.46 -10.64 10.24
N ARG A 403 -23.80 -11.31 11.20
CA ARG A 403 -24.24 -11.36 12.59
C ARG A 403 -23.38 -10.46 13.48
N PHE A 404 -24.01 -9.75 14.37
CA PHE A 404 -23.38 -8.84 15.33
C PHE A 404 -23.62 -9.38 16.74
N ARG A 405 -22.56 -9.57 17.51
CA ARG A 405 -22.61 -10.18 18.83
C ARG A 405 -21.81 -9.33 19.82
N TYR A 406 -22.39 -9.12 21.00
CA TYR A 406 -21.69 -8.47 22.10
C TYR A 406 -21.35 -9.49 23.18
N ARG A 407 -20.06 -9.77 23.39
CA ARG A 407 -19.55 -10.75 24.37
C ARG A 407 -18.32 -10.20 25.07
N SER A 408 -18.27 -10.35 26.39
CA SER A 408 -17.09 -10.00 27.21
C SER A 408 -16.54 -8.58 26.96
N GLY A 409 -17.41 -7.60 26.74
CA GLY A 409 -17.01 -6.22 26.47
C GLY A 409 -16.52 -5.95 25.06
N MET A 410 -16.79 -6.85 24.12
CA MET A 410 -16.36 -6.73 22.72
C MET A 410 -17.54 -6.91 21.78
N LEU A 411 -17.54 -6.15 20.68
CA LEU A 411 -18.42 -6.38 19.55
C LEU A 411 -17.71 -7.29 18.55
N PHE A 412 -18.37 -8.36 18.15
CA PHE A 412 -17.95 -9.25 17.07
C PHE A 412 -18.89 -9.09 15.88
N ILE A 413 -18.34 -8.77 14.73
CA ILE A 413 -19.03 -8.79 13.45
C ILE A 413 -18.65 -10.10 12.76
N VAL A 414 -19.60 -11.02 12.69
CA VAL A 414 -19.38 -12.35 12.08
C VAL A 414 -19.82 -12.29 10.64
N LEU A 415 -18.85 -12.39 9.75
CA LEU A 415 -19.05 -12.36 8.31
C LEU A 415 -19.66 -13.69 7.82
N PRO A 416 -20.29 -13.74 6.62
CA PRO A 416 -20.81 -14.98 6.03
C PRO A 416 -19.76 -16.10 5.92
N SER A 417 -18.48 -15.77 5.78
CA SER A 417 -17.36 -16.72 5.78
C SER A 417 -17.08 -17.35 7.16
N GLY A 418 -17.76 -16.93 8.21
CA GLY A 418 -17.46 -17.32 9.61
C GLY A 418 -16.36 -16.50 10.27
N ARG A 419 -15.64 -15.67 9.50
CA ARG A 419 -14.62 -14.76 10.01
C ARG A 419 -15.24 -13.70 10.90
N GLN A 420 -14.51 -13.30 11.95
CA GLN A 420 -14.99 -12.31 12.91
C GLN A 420 -14.09 -11.08 12.94
N LEU A 421 -14.71 -9.91 12.81
CA LEU A 421 -14.07 -8.63 13.12
C LEU A 421 -14.38 -8.31 14.60
N CYS A 422 -13.37 -7.93 15.37
CA CYS A 422 -13.52 -7.69 16.80
C CYS A 422 -13.19 -6.23 17.15
N TYR A 423 -14.10 -5.60 17.86
CA TYR A 423 -13.96 -4.24 18.38
C TYR A 423 -14.02 -4.25 19.89
N VAL A 424 -12.93 -3.83 20.53
CA VAL A 424 -12.79 -3.86 22.00
C VAL A 424 -13.45 -2.63 22.63
N LYS A 425 -14.31 -2.86 23.63
CA LYS A 425 -15.00 -1.83 24.40
C LYS A 425 -15.68 -0.77 23.51
N PRO A 426 -16.51 -1.17 22.53
CA PRO A 426 -17.22 -0.21 21.71
C PRO A 426 -18.15 0.65 22.60
N LYS A 427 -18.28 1.91 22.27
CA LYS A 427 -19.14 2.87 22.98
C LYS A 427 -19.95 3.64 21.96
N MET A 428 -21.19 3.95 22.31
CA MET A 428 -21.98 4.92 21.58
C MET A 428 -21.38 6.30 21.76
N GLY A 429 -21.35 7.07 20.69
CA GLY A 429 -20.82 8.43 20.66
C GLY A 429 -21.60 9.31 19.69
N THR A 430 -21.09 10.49 19.45
CA THR A 430 -21.64 11.42 18.46
C THR A 430 -20.60 11.61 17.34
N ASN A 431 -21.02 11.45 16.10
CA ASN A 431 -20.16 11.69 14.95
C ASN A 431 -19.97 13.21 14.70
N LYS A 432 -19.06 13.56 13.79
CA LYS A 432 -18.77 14.96 13.44
C LYS A 432 -19.95 15.76 12.87
N PHE A 433 -21.07 15.10 12.54
CA PHE A 433 -22.28 15.71 12.01
C PHE A 433 -23.41 15.78 13.06
N GLY A 434 -23.12 15.46 14.34
CA GLY A 434 -24.09 15.48 15.42
C GLY A 434 -25.00 14.24 15.52
N GLY A 435 -24.85 13.28 14.61
CA GLY A 435 -25.58 12.02 14.62
C GLY A 435 -24.97 11.01 15.59
N GLU A 436 -25.79 10.11 16.13
CA GLU A 436 -25.32 9.01 16.98
C GLU A 436 -24.51 7.99 16.15
N SER A 437 -23.35 7.58 16.66
CA SER A 437 -22.51 6.60 15.99
C SER A 437 -21.77 5.68 16.98
#